data_29d59ccaaec72c98ef9e1fb36abc94b8
#
_entry.id   29d59ccaaec72c98ef9e1fb36abc94b8
#
_cell.length_a   1.000
_cell.length_b   1.000
_cell.length_c   1.000
_cell.angle_alpha   90.00
_cell.angle_beta   90.00
_cell.angle_gamma   90.00
#
_symmetry.space_group_name_H-M   'P 1'
#
loop_
_entity.id
_entity.type
_entity.pdbx_description
1 polymer ?
#
loop_
_entity_poly.entity_id
_entity_poly.type
_entity_poly.pdbx_seq_one_letter_code
_entity_poly.pdbx_strand_id
1 'polypeptide(L)'
;MSDRRFSWKAHLPATFSSVLFISQIILGLYLLQDLSQIEIVAYAGVGLYFVSGIVFGMLPVFEFRKKGGVNKGQSYIHTTKLVDTGIYSVVRHPQYVSFIMFAISGMLLFQHWIVILLGVPILPLTYVDLLKADEDAIQKFGDDYKAYMEKVPRANFLLGIIRRLTSGQM
;
A
#
# COMPACT_ATOMS: atom_id res chain seq x y z
N MET A 1 -7.50 -17.20 25.24
CA MET A 1 -8.29 -16.32 24.34
C MET A 1 -8.13 -14.91 24.85
N SER A 2 -7.17 -14.16 24.30
CA SER A 2 -6.94 -12.76 24.67
C SER A 2 -8.04 -11.92 24.02
N ASP A 3 -8.80 -11.26 24.87
CA ASP A 3 -9.86 -10.30 24.52
C ASP A 3 -9.20 -9.11 23.77
N ARG A 4 -9.14 -9.18 22.46
CA ARG A 4 -8.70 -8.07 21.61
C ARG A 4 -9.79 -6.99 21.67
N ARG A 5 -9.75 -6.16 22.71
CA ARG A 5 -10.58 -4.96 22.74
C ARG A 5 -10.31 -4.18 21.47
N PHE A 6 -11.33 -4.05 20.65
CA PHE A 6 -11.32 -3.22 19.46
C PHE A 6 -10.88 -1.80 19.86
N SER A 7 -9.62 -1.47 19.59
CA SER A 7 -9.11 -0.13 19.87
C SER A 7 -9.39 0.74 18.64
N TRP A 8 -10.45 1.54 18.71
CA TRP A 8 -10.77 2.52 17.67
C TRP A 8 -9.60 3.45 17.36
N LYS A 9 -8.75 3.76 18.35
CA LYS A 9 -7.53 4.57 18.18
C LYS A 9 -6.53 3.93 17.21
N ALA A 10 -6.52 2.60 17.12
CA ALA A 10 -5.63 1.89 16.22
C ALA A 10 -6.00 2.08 14.73
N HIS A 11 -7.25 2.41 14.44
CA HIS A 11 -7.74 2.59 13.07
C HIS A 11 -7.84 4.07 12.64
N LEU A 12 -7.52 5.02 13.53
CA LEU A 12 -7.59 6.44 13.22
C LEU A 12 -6.73 6.85 12.00
N PRO A 13 -5.44 6.45 11.88
CA PRO A 13 -4.63 6.84 10.74
C PRO A 13 -5.23 6.34 9.42
N ALA A 14 -5.66 5.06 9.36
CA ALA A 14 -6.29 4.47 8.17
C ALA A 14 -7.59 5.19 7.79
N THR A 15 -8.42 5.52 8.79
CA THR A 15 -9.68 6.26 8.55
C THR A 15 -9.38 7.66 8.02
N PHE A 16 -8.42 8.36 8.65
CA PHE A 16 -8.07 9.72 8.26
C PHE A 16 -7.45 9.76 6.85
N SER A 17 -6.51 8.87 6.55
CA SER A 17 -5.90 8.78 5.23
C SER A 17 -6.92 8.44 4.15
N SER A 18 -7.90 7.58 4.44
CA SER A 18 -8.99 7.25 3.51
C SER A 18 -9.91 8.44 3.23
N VAL A 19 -10.27 9.21 4.26
CA VAL A 19 -11.07 10.43 4.09
C VAL A 19 -10.33 11.47 3.25
N LEU A 20 -9.04 11.69 3.55
CA LEU A 20 -8.21 12.61 2.78
C LEU A 20 -8.09 12.17 1.32
N PHE A 21 -7.91 10.87 1.07
CA PHE A 21 -7.80 10.31 -0.27
C PHE A 21 -9.09 10.49 -1.07
N ILE A 22 -10.26 10.21 -0.48
CA ILE A 22 -11.55 10.44 -1.12
C ILE A 22 -11.73 11.93 -1.41
N SER A 23 -11.42 12.81 -0.45
CA SER A 23 -11.47 14.26 -0.65
C SER A 23 -10.53 14.73 -1.76
N GLN A 24 -9.33 14.17 -1.84
CA GLN A 24 -8.34 14.44 -2.89
C GLN A 24 -8.93 14.13 -4.28
N ILE A 25 -9.58 12.98 -4.44
CA ILE A 25 -10.20 12.58 -5.71
C ILE A 25 -11.37 13.51 -6.06
N ILE A 26 -12.30 13.72 -5.12
CA ILE A 26 -13.50 14.54 -5.35
C ILE A 26 -13.12 15.97 -5.76
N LEU A 27 -12.22 16.59 -4.98
CA LEU A 27 -11.77 17.96 -5.29
C LEU A 27 -10.93 18.03 -6.56
N GLY A 28 -10.10 17.02 -6.83
CA GLY A 28 -9.35 16.94 -8.08
C GLY A 28 -10.27 16.88 -9.30
N LEU A 29 -11.32 16.06 -9.26
CA LEU A 29 -12.31 15.98 -10.33
C LEU A 29 -13.15 17.27 -10.46
N TYR A 30 -13.51 17.90 -9.34
CA TYR A 30 -14.26 19.15 -9.33
C TYR A 30 -13.45 20.29 -9.96
N LEU A 31 -12.16 20.36 -9.66
CA LEU A 31 -11.25 21.40 -10.14
C LEU A 31 -10.67 21.11 -11.54
N LEU A 32 -11.02 19.97 -12.16
CA LEU A 32 -10.40 19.52 -13.42
C LEU A 32 -10.53 20.54 -14.55
N GLN A 33 -11.60 21.34 -14.59
CA GLN A 33 -11.85 22.35 -15.63
C GLN A 33 -11.01 23.62 -15.47
N ASP A 34 -10.48 23.88 -14.28
CA ASP A 34 -9.73 25.08 -13.93
C ASP A 34 -8.20 24.85 -13.89
N LEU A 35 -7.76 23.65 -14.31
CA LEU A 35 -6.36 23.26 -14.19
C LEU A 35 -5.53 23.67 -15.41
N SER A 36 -4.52 24.49 -15.21
CA SER A 36 -3.38 24.60 -16.12
C SER A 36 -2.41 23.45 -15.82
N GLN A 37 -2.53 22.35 -16.55
CA GLN A 37 -1.71 21.16 -16.31
C GLN A 37 -0.48 21.15 -17.23
N ILE A 38 0.64 20.68 -16.66
CA ILE A 38 1.78 20.24 -17.46
C ILE A 38 1.47 18.81 -17.92
N GLU A 39 1.11 18.62 -19.16
CA GLU A 39 0.61 17.36 -19.71
C GLU A 39 1.52 16.15 -19.42
N ILE A 40 2.83 16.29 -19.58
CA ILE A 40 3.78 15.21 -19.32
C ILE A 40 3.73 14.74 -17.86
N VAL A 41 3.47 15.65 -16.90
CA VAL A 41 3.32 15.33 -15.47
C VAL A 41 1.99 14.63 -15.23
N ALA A 42 0.92 15.07 -15.90
CA ALA A 42 -0.39 14.41 -15.81
C ALA A 42 -0.33 12.98 -16.37
N TYR A 43 0.32 12.76 -17.53
CA TYR A 43 0.53 11.40 -18.07
C TYR A 43 1.37 10.52 -17.14
N ALA A 44 2.38 11.08 -16.50
CA ALA A 44 3.15 10.35 -15.48
C ALA A 44 2.26 9.94 -14.29
N GLY A 45 1.34 10.82 -13.85
CA GLY A 45 0.33 10.52 -12.84
C GLY A 45 -0.58 9.35 -13.25
N VAL A 46 -1.11 9.39 -14.48
CA VAL A 46 -1.94 8.29 -15.03
C VAL A 46 -1.16 6.99 -15.06
N GLY A 47 0.06 7.00 -15.59
CA GLY A 47 0.92 5.81 -15.63
C GLY A 47 1.17 5.22 -14.25
N LEU A 48 1.50 6.08 -13.28
CA LEU A 48 1.72 5.68 -11.89
C LEU A 48 0.45 5.08 -11.26
N TYR A 49 -0.73 5.62 -11.56
CA TYR A 49 -2.02 5.09 -11.11
C TYR A 49 -2.23 3.64 -11.57
N PHE A 50 -2.05 3.36 -12.86
CA PHE A 50 -2.23 2.01 -13.41
C PHE A 50 -1.19 1.04 -12.88
N VAL A 51 0.09 1.43 -12.83
CA VAL A 51 1.16 0.58 -12.28
C VAL A 51 0.88 0.25 -10.82
N SER A 52 0.50 1.24 -10.01
CA SER A 52 0.21 1.01 -8.59
C SER A 52 -0.99 0.09 -8.40
N GLY A 53 -2.07 0.28 -9.16
CA GLY A 53 -3.27 -0.55 -9.08
C GLY A 53 -3.02 -1.99 -9.49
N ILE A 54 -2.33 -2.22 -10.59
CA ILE A 54 -2.08 -3.58 -11.10
C ILE A 54 -1.01 -4.28 -10.26
N VAL A 55 0.19 -3.69 -10.14
CA VAL A 55 1.35 -4.36 -9.54
C VAL A 55 1.24 -4.45 -8.02
N PHE A 56 0.88 -3.35 -7.37
CA PHE A 56 0.86 -3.27 -5.90
C PHE A 56 -0.53 -3.42 -5.29
N GLY A 57 -1.61 -3.25 -6.08
CA GLY A 57 -2.99 -3.44 -5.64
C GLY A 57 -3.50 -4.86 -5.92
N MET A 58 -3.54 -5.27 -7.19
CA MET A 58 -4.18 -6.53 -7.61
C MET A 58 -3.32 -7.77 -7.37
N LEU A 59 -2.04 -7.74 -7.78
CA LEU A 59 -1.17 -8.92 -7.64
C LEU A 59 -1.07 -9.45 -6.20
N PRO A 60 -0.95 -8.61 -5.15
CA PRO A 60 -0.95 -9.07 -3.76
C PRO A 60 -2.21 -9.84 -3.38
N VAL A 61 -3.38 -9.40 -3.85
CA VAL A 61 -4.66 -10.06 -3.59
C VAL A 61 -4.68 -11.47 -4.20
N PHE A 62 -4.18 -11.60 -5.43
CA PHE A 62 -4.08 -12.92 -6.08
C PHE A 62 -3.11 -13.84 -5.35
N GLU A 63 -1.95 -13.33 -4.92
CA GLU A 63 -0.98 -14.13 -4.15
C GLU A 63 -1.58 -14.59 -2.81
N PHE A 64 -2.28 -13.73 -2.07
CA PHE A 64 -2.93 -14.11 -0.83
C PHE A 64 -4.03 -15.14 -1.03
N ARG A 65 -4.86 -15.00 -2.05
CA ARG A 65 -5.89 -15.99 -2.37
C ARG A 65 -5.31 -17.34 -2.73
N LYS A 66 -4.19 -17.36 -3.45
CA LYS A 66 -3.56 -18.58 -3.93
C LYS A 66 -2.73 -19.30 -2.85
N LYS A 67 -1.99 -18.55 -2.03
CA LYS A 67 -0.95 -19.09 -1.13
C LYS A 67 -1.20 -18.82 0.36
N GLY A 68 -2.07 -17.87 0.70
CA GLY A 68 -2.31 -17.42 2.06
C GLY A 68 -3.15 -18.37 2.93
N GLY A 69 -3.57 -19.53 2.41
CA GLY A 69 -4.40 -20.48 3.17
C GLY A 69 -5.79 -19.93 3.50
N VAL A 70 -6.34 -19.07 2.63
CA VAL A 70 -7.67 -18.47 2.80
C VAL A 70 -8.74 -19.48 2.43
N ASN A 71 -9.69 -19.72 3.35
CA ASN A 71 -10.81 -20.63 3.10
C ASN A 71 -11.78 -20.09 2.03
N LYS A 72 -12.44 -20.99 1.31
CA LYS A 72 -13.47 -20.60 0.33
C LYS A 72 -14.56 -19.74 0.99
N GLY A 73 -14.88 -18.60 0.38
CA GLY A 73 -15.89 -17.66 0.90
C GLY A 73 -15.38 -16.64 1.92
N GLN A 74 -14.14 -16.73 2.37
CA GLN A 74 -13.54 -15.73 3.26
C GLN A 74 -12.78 -14.64 2.49
N SER A 75 -12.67 -13.46 3.12
CA SER A 75 -11.84 -12.37 2.59
C SER A 75 -10.36 -12.77 2.60
N TYR A 76 -9.61 -12.32 1.59
CA TYR A 76 -8.17 -12.54 1.49
C TYR A 76 -7.37 -12.00 2.69
N ILE A 77 -7.96 -11.15 3.52
CA ILE A 77 -7.35 -10.62 4.74
C ILE A 77 -7.18 -11.74 5.80
N HIS A 78 -8.01 -12.79 5.76
CA HIS A 78 -7.97 -13.91 6.70
C HIS A 78 -6.94 -14.98 6.30
N THR A 79 -5.73 -14.54 5.89
CA THR A 79 -4.63 -15.48 5.62
C THR A 79 -4.25 -16.24 6.88
N THR A 80 -3.97 -17.54 6.75
CA THR A 80 -3.48 -18.39 7.84
C THR A 80 -2.02 -18.78 7.67
N LYS A 81 -1.45 -18.53 6.48
CA LYS A 81 -0.06 -18.79 6.13
C LYS A 81 0.66 -17.52 5.77
N LEU A 82 1.93 -17.42 6.15
CA LEU A 82 2.80 -16.34 5.68
C LEU A 82 3.02 -16.50 4.17
N VAL A 83 2.84 -15.42 3.42
CA VAL A 83 3.11 -15.34 1.98
C VAL A 83 4.34 -14.47 1.79
N ASP A 84 5.43 -15.07 1.31
CA ASP A 84 6.74 -14.44 1.10
C ASP A 84 7.21 -14.52 -0.36
N THR A 85 6.33 -14.95 -1.26
CA THR A 85 6.61 -15.18 -2.69
C THR A 85 5.94 -14.17 -3.60
N GLY A 86 6.28 -14.16 -4.88
CA GLY A 86 5.73 -13.22 -5.85
C GLY A 86 6.09 -11.78 -5.49
N ILE A 87 5.11 -10.86 -5.45
CA ILE A 87 5.33 -9.46 -5.07
C ILE A 87 5.80 -9.32 -3.61
N TYR A 88 5.42 -10.28 -2.73
CA TYR A 88 5.85 -10.31 -1.34
C TYR A 88 7.31 -10.70 -1.14
N SER A 89 7.98 -11.25 -2.15
CA SER A 89 9.44 -11.43 -2.13
C SER A 89 10.21 -10.14 -2.45
N VAL A 90 9.52 -9.11 -2.92
CA VAL A 90 10.10 -7.81 -3.28
C VAL A 90 9.81 -6.76 -2.21
N VAL A 91 8.58 -6.74 -1.70
CA VAL A 91 8.13 -5.76 -0.70
C VAL A 91 7.09 -6.40 0.22
N ARG A 92 7.20 -6.16 1.53
CA ARG A 92 6.33 -6.81 2.52
C ARG A 92 4.89 -6.30 2.51
N HIS A 93 4.71 -5.01 2.21
CA HIS A 93 3.41 -4.33 2.27
C HIS A 93 3.04 -3.67 0.93
N PRO A 94 2.87 -4.46 -0.14
CA PRO A 94 2.63 -3.89 -1.47
C PRO A 94 1.34 -3.06 -1.53
N GLN A 95 0.28 -3.44 -0.82
CA GLN A 95 -0.98 -2.70 -0.84
C GLN A 95 -0.86 -1.31 -0.21
N TYR A 96 -0.04 -1.13 0.84
CA TYR A 96 0.27 0.19 1.40
C TYR A 96 1.11 1.03 0.43
N VAL A 97 2.06 0.40 -0.28
CA VAL A 97 2.81 1.05 -1.37
C VAL A 97 1.85 1.53 -2.46
N SER A 98 0.88 0.69 -2.86
CA SER A 98 -0.15 1.07 -3.82
C SER A 98 -0.91 2.32 -3.36
N PHE A 99 -1.33 2.37 -2.11
CA PHE A 99 -2.09 3.49 -1.57
C PHE A 99 -1.29 4.81 -1.55
N ILE A 100 -0.01 4.74 -1.16
CA ILE A 100 0.92 5.88 -1.24
C ILE A 100 1.08 6.35 -2.70
N MET A 101 1.30 5.41 -3.62
CA MET A 101 1.45 5.73 -5.04
C MET A 101 0.17 6.32 -5.65
N PHE A 102 -1.01 5.89 -5.21
CA PHE A 102 -2.28 6.50 -5.62
C PHE A 102 -2.40 7.95 -5.17
N ALA A 103 -2.02 8.27 -3.92
CA ALA A 103 -2.03 9.64 -3.44
C ALA A 103 -1.06 10.53 -4.23
N ILE A 104 0.16 10.03 -4.53
CA ILE A 104 1.15 10.72 -5.37
C ILE A 104 0.60 10.89 -6.80
N SER A 105 0.00 9.85 -7.37
CA SER A 105 -0.63 9.88 -8.69
C SER A 105 -1.69 10.99 -8.78
N GLY A 106 -2.54 11.12 -7.77
CA GLY A 106 -3.53 12.20 -7.70
C GLY A 106 -2.88 13.60 -7.68
N MET A 107 -1.78 13.78 -6.92
CA MET A 107 -1.03 15.03 -6.91
C MET A 107 -0.43 15.38 -8.27
N LEU A 108 0.12 14.38 -8.98
CA LEU A 108 0.70 14.57 -10.32
C LEU A 108 -0.40 14.79 -11.38
N LEU A 109 -1.52 14.08 -11.27
CA LEU A 109 -2.61 14.16 -12.23
C LEU A 109 -3.31 15.51 -12.18
N PHE A 110 -3.67 15.97 -11.00
CA PHE A 110 -4.44 17.20 -10.85
C PHE A 110 -3.60 18.47 -10.71
N GLN A 111 -2.35 18.39 -10.26
CA GLN A 111 -1.38 19.50 -10.15
C GLN A 111 -1.94 20.75 -9.46
N HIS A 112 -2.90 20.60 -8.56
CA HIS A 112 -3.54 21.67 -7.83
C HIS A 112 -3.09 21.69 -6.36
N TRP A 113 -2.80 22.87 -5.83
CA TRP A 113 -2.24 23.01 -4.47
C TRP A 113 -3.12 22.38 -3.37
N ILE A 114 -4.47 22.48 -3.47
CA ILE A 114 -5.40 21.84 -2.52
C ILE A 114 -5.27 20.31 -2.59
N VAL A 115 -5.16 19.74 -3.79
CA VAL A 115 -5.00 18.30 -4.00
C VAL A 115 -3.67 17.82 -3.42
N ILE A 116 -2.61 18.62 -3.56
CA ILE A 116 -1.30 18.34 -2.95
C ILE A 116 -1.40 18.43 -1.42
N LEU A 117 -2.04 19.46 -0.90
CA LEU A 117 -2.25 19.66 0.55
C LEU A 117 -3.00 18.47 1.20
N LEU A 118 -3.96 17.89 0.50
CA LEU A 118 -4.67 16.69 0.95
C LEU A 118 -3.84 15.41 0.79
N GLY A 119 -3.04 15.31 -0.28
CA GLY A 119 -2.24 14.14 -0.59
C GLY A 119 -1.03 13.94 0.30
N VAL A 120 -0.33 15.02 0.65
CA VAL A 120 0.90 14.96 1.45
C VAL A 120 0.70 14.28 2.81
N PRO A 121 -0.33 14.58 3.62
CA PRO A 121 -0.55 13.91 4.90
C PRO A 121 -0.89 12.42 4.79
N ILE A 122 -1.40 11.95 3.64
CA ILE A 122 -1.70 10.54 3.42
C ILE A 122 -0.42 9.69 3.55
N LEU A 123 0.72 10.21 3.11
CA LEU A 123 1.99 9.48 3.09
C LEU A 123 2.43 9.06 4.51
N PRO A 124 2.62 9.97 5.48
CA PRO A 124 3.01 9.60 6.84
C PRO A 124 1.90 8.82 7.57
N LEU A 125 0.63 9.11 7.35
CA LEU A 125 -0.48 8.36 7.96
C LEU A 125 -0.47 6.90 7.51
N THR A 126 -0.33 6.66 6.20
CA THR A 126 -0.21 5.31 5.64
C THR A 126 1.04 4.60 6.16
N TYR A 127 2.15 5.33 6.37
CA TYR A 127 3.36 4.74 6.94
C TYR A 127 3.15 4.30 8.39
N VAL A 128 2.38 5.04 9.20
CA VAL A 128 2.01 4.62 10.56
C VAL A 128 1.18 3.33 10.54
N ASP A 129 0.21 3.22 9.63
CA ASP A 129 -0.58 1.99 9.48
C ASP A 129 0.28 0.79 9.05
N LEU A 130 1.27 1.03 8.21
CA LEU A 130 2.24 0.04 7.77
C LEU A 130 3.13 -0.46 8.92
N LEU A 131 3.52 0.41 9.86
CA LEU A 131 4.22 -0.01 11.08
C LEU A 131 3.37 -0.95 11.93
N LYS A 132 2.09 -0.63 12.13
CA LYS A 132 1.14 -1.50 12.85
C LYS A 132 0.92 -2.83 12.13
N ALA A 133 0.85 -2.82 10.80
CA ALA A 133 0.72 -4.06 10.03
C ALA A 133 1.92 -5.00 10.23
N ASP A 134 3.15 -4.48 10.40
CA ASP A 134 4.30 -5.29 10.80
C ASP A 134 4.13 -5.87 12.20
N GLU A 135 3.66 -5.08 13.19
CA GLU A 135 3.41 -5.53 14.57
C GLU A 135 2.36 -6.65 14.61
N ASP A 136 1.24 -6.46 13.91
CA ASP A 136 0.17 -7.46 13.80
C ASP A 136 0.67 -8.76 13.13
N ALA A 137 1.52 -8.64 12.12
CA ALA A 137 2.10 -9.79 11.44
C ALA A 137 3.11 -10.54 12.32
N ILE A 138 3.92 -9.83 13.13
CA ILE A 138 4.80 -10.45 14.13
C ILE A 138 3.97 -11.20 15.17
N GLN A 139 2.88 -10.63 15.67
CA GLN A 139 1.99 -11.31 16.63
C GLN A 139 1.35 -12.57 16.03
N LYS A 140 1.08 -12.56 14.72
CA LYS A 140 0.40 -13.65 14.03
C LYS A 140 1.33 -14.79 13.62
N PHE A 141 2.52 -14.47 13.10
CA PHE A 141 3.44 -15.43 12.48
C PHE A 141 4.76 -15.60 13.25
N GLY A 142 4.98 -14.82 14.30
CA GLY A 142 6.14 -14.97 15.19
C GLY A 142 7.48 -14.81 14.51
N ASP A 143 8.37 -15.75 14.76
CA ASP A 143 9.76 -15.71 14.28
C ASP A 143 9.89 -15.92 12.76
N ASP A 144 8.92 -16.61 12.13
CA ASP A 144 8.88 -16.73 10.68
C ASP A 144 8.75 -15.36 10.01
N TYR A 145 7.92 -14.48 10.60
CA TYR A 145 7.79 -13.12 10.07
C TYR A 145 9.04 -12.26 10.34
N LYS A 146 9.69 -12.43 11.49
CA LYS A 146 10.96 -11.71 11.77
C LYS A 146 12.05 -12.11 10.77
N ALA A 147 12.22 -13.41 10.48
CA ALA A 147 13.15 -13.87 9.46
C ALA A 147 12.83 -13.34 8.05
N TYR A 148 11.54 -13.19 7.74
CA TYR A 148 11.08 -12.57 6.50
C TYR A 148 11.41 -11.07 6.45
N MET A 149 11.30 -10.35 7.58
CA MET A 149 11.64 -8.93 7.69
C MET A 149 13.11 -8.63 7.37
N GLU A 150 14.02 -9.53 7.70
CA GLU A 150 15.46 -9.36 7.41
C GLU A 150 15.75 -9.40 5.90
N LYS A 151 15.00 -10.22 5.17
CA LYS A 151 15.21 -10.46 3.73
C LYS A 151 14.51 -9.43 2.85
N VAL A 152 13.28 -9.06 3.21
CA VAL A 152 12.41 -8.25 2.35
C VAL A 152 12.17 -6.88 2.97
N PRO A 153 12.39 -5.78 2.23
CA PRO A 153 12.14 -4.44 2.73
C PRO A 153 10.64 -4.18 2.94
N ARG A 154 10.33 -3.29 3.89
CA ARG A 154 8.95 -2.95 4.30
C ARG A 154 8.11 -2.38 3.16
N ALA A 155 8.57 -1.27 2.57
CA ALA A 155 7.86 -0.54 1.51
C ALA A 155 8.78 -0.11 0.35
N ASN A 156 10.10 -0.21 0.50
CA ASN A 156 11.04 0.17 -0.53
C ASN A 156 11.20 -0.95 -1.56
N PHE A 157 10.30 -0.96 -2.55
CA PHE A 157 10.29 -1.97 -3.60
C PHE A 157 11.53 -1.91 -4.51
N LEU A 158 12.16 -0.74 -4.70
CA LEU A 158 13.39 -0.62 -5.47
C LEU A 158 14.54 -1.38 -4.80
N LEU A 159 14.70 -1.19 -3.48
CA LEU A 159 15.65 -1.96 -2.69
C LEU A 159 15.34 -3.46 -2.74
N GLY A 160 14.07 -3.83 -2.71
CA GLY A 160 13.63 -5.23 -2.84
C GLY A 160 14.00 -5.85 -4.17
N ILE A 161 13.81 -5.15 -5.26
CA ILE A 161 14.23 -5.59 -6.61
C ILE A 161 15.75 -5.78 -6.64
N ILE A 162 16.51 -4.80 -6.16
CA ILE A 162 17.98 -4.87 -6.13
C ILE A 162 18.43 -6.09 -5.32
N ARG A 163 17.91 -6.27 -4.10
CA ARG A 163 18.25 -7.42 -3.24
C ARG A 163 17.95 -8.76 -3.92
N ARG A 164 16.81 -8.87 -4.60
CA ARG A 164 16.42 -10.09 -5.30
C ARG A 164 17.34 -10.40 -6.47
N LEU A 165 17.73 -9.39 -7.25
CA LEU A 165 18.67 -9.55 -8.36
C LEU A 165 20.06 -9.95 -7.89
N THR A 166 20.51 -9.42 -6.75
CA THR A 166 21.85 -9.72 -6.20
C THR A 166 21.91 -11.04 -5.45
N SER A 167 20.79 -11.55 -4.90
CA SER A 167 20.74 -12.82 -4.16
C SER A 167 20.60 -14.06 -5.05
N GLY A 168 20.48 -13.89 -6.38
CA GLY A 168 20.38 -15.01 -7.34
C GLY A 168 19.11 -15.88 -7.20
N GLN A 169 18.13 -15.42 -6.44
CA GLN A 169 16.85 -16.12 -6.26
C GLN A 169 15.87 -15.71 -7.38
N MET A 170 16.09 -16.27 -8.58
CA MET A 170 15.08 -16.27 -9.65
C MET A 170 14.21 -17.53 -9.56
#